data_4c436edf8fa70515f66a320352bb6b0b
#
_entry.id   4c436edf8fa70515f66a320352bb6b0b
#
_cell.length_a   1.000
_cell.length_b   1.000
_cell.length_c   1.000
_cell.angle_alpha   90.00
_cell.angle_beta   90.00
_cell.angle_gamma   90.00
#
_symmetry.space_group_name_H-M   'P 1'
#
loop_
_entity.id
_entity.type
_entity.pdbx_description
1 polymer ?
#
loop_
_entity_poly.entity_id
_entity_poly.type
_entity_poly.pdbx_seq_one_letter_code
_entity_poly.pdbx_strand_id
1 'polypeptide(L)'
;MKAAEYFNNGFSCSESMIKWAIDEGLASKELLPVATSFSGGMGVGCLCGAVAGAQMIIGAQFGRENLAGNENLARIKAKELVTKFMEAHGATCCRVLTRGLEGGSPERKAHCTNMVESCQKLVEELTQVGVK
;
A
#
# COMPACT_ATOMS: atom_id res chain seq x y z
N MET A 1 1.29 -13.12 -8.71
CA MET A 1 0.23 -13.17 -7.67
C MET A 1 -0.27 -11.77 -7.37
N LYS A 2 -1.53 -11.66 -7.01
CA LYS A 2 -2.10 -10.39 -6.54
C LYS A 2 -1.64 -10.09 -5.12
N ALA A 3 -1.66 -8.83 -4.73
CA ALA A 3 -1.25 -8.41 -3.39
C ALA A 3 -2.06 -9.13 -2.30
N ALA A 4 -3.38 -9.28 -2.48
CA ALA A 4 -4.23 -9.98 -1.52
C ALA A 4 -3.84 -11.44 -1.33
N GLU A 5 -3.33 -12.09 -2.36
CA GLU A 5 -2.85 -13.48 -2.25
C GLU A 5 -1.60 -13.56 -1.37
N TYR A 6 -0.66 -12.64 -1.54
CA TYR A 6 0.50 -12.55 -0.67
C TYR A 6 0.09 -12.29 0.78
N PHE A 7 -0.88 -11.38 0.97
CA PHE A 7 -1.38 -11.09 2.31
C PHE A 7 -1.97 -12.33 2.98
N ASN A 8 -2.77 -13.10 2.25
CA ASN A 8 -3.38 -14.31 2.78
C ASN A 8 -2.38 -15.46 2.96
N ASN A 9 -1.20 -15.36 2.37
CA ASN A 9 -0.12 -16.34 2.53
C ASN A 9 0.87 -15.98 3.65
N GLY A 10 0.61 -14.91 4.41
CA GLY A 10 1.38 -14.61 5.61
C GLY A 10 2.19 -13.32 5.59
N PHE A 11 2.29 -12.64 4.45
CA PHE A 11 2.94 -11.32 4.40
C PHE A 11 2.02 -10.26 5.02
N SER A 12 2.60 -9.19 5.55
CA SER A 12 1.81 -8.07 6.08
C SER A 12 1.20 -7.26 4.93
N CYS A 13 0.31 -6.31 5.28
CA CYS A 13 -0.32 -5.43 4.29
C CYS A 13 0.72 -4.70 3.44
N SER A 14 1.71 -4.10 4.09
CA SER A 14 2.74 -3.34 3.39
C SER A 14 3.66 -4.24 2.57
N GLU A 15 4.07 -5.36 3.13
CA GLU A 15 4.92 -6.33 2.42
C GLU A 15 4.21 -6.90 1.21
N SER A 16 2.91 -7.18 1.33
CA SER A 16 2.11 -7.75 0.25
C SER A 16 2.03 -6.82 -0.96
N MET A 17 1.88 -5.52 -0.71
CA MET A 17 1.90 -4.51 -1.76
C MET A 17 3.23 -4.52 -2.49
N ILE A 18 4.33 -4.57 -1.75
CA ILE A 18 5.67 -4.56 -2.35
C ILE A 18 5.96 -5.85 -3.10
N LYS A 19 5.55 -7.01 -2.57
CA LYS A 19 5.71 -8.29 -3.28
C LYS A 19 5.00 -8.25 -4.64
N TRP A 20 3.76 -7.77 -4.64
CA TRP A 20 3.02 -7.61 -5.90
C TRP A 20 3.74 -6.65 -6.85
N ALA A 21 4.21 -5.52 -6.33
CA ALA A 21 4.91 -4.52 -7.14
C ALA A 21 6.21 -5.05 -7.75
N ILE A 22 6.94 -5.87 -7.02
CA ILE A 22 8.15 -6.53 -7.54
C ILE A 22 7.78 -7.41 -8.73
N ASP A 23 6.72 -8.21 -8.62
CA ASP A 23 6.26 -9.07 -9.71
C ASP A 23 5.89 -8.27 -10.96
N GLU A 24 5.32 -7.07 -10.77
CA GLU A 24 4.90 -6.20 -11.87
C GLU A 24 6.02 -5.30 -12.40
N GLY A 25 7.20 -5.39 -11.82
CA GLY A 25 8.32 -4.54 -12.23
C GLY A 25 8.20 -3.10 -11.76
N LEU A 26 7.35 -2.83 -10.77
CA LEU A 26 7.09 -1.48 -10.25
C LEU A 26 8.00 -1.10 -9.09
N ALA A 27 8.66 -2.07 -8.48
CA ALA A 27 9.53 -1.83 -7.32
C ALA A 27 10.68 -2.82 -7.34
N SER A 28 11.82 -2.44 -6.74
CA SER A 28 12.94 -3.35 -6.61
C SER A 28 12.80 -4.18 -5.33
N LYS A 29 13.46 -5.35 -5.32
CA LYS A 29 13.37 -6.29 -4.19
C LYS A 29 13.92 -5.71 -2.88
N GLU A 30 14.77 -4.70 -2.95
CA GLU A 30 15.33 -4.03 -1.78
C GLU A 30 14.27 -3.33 -0.94
N LEU A 31 13.11 -3.01 -1.53
CA LEU A 31 12.01 -2.37 -0.80
C LEU A 31 11.25 -3.34 0.11
N LEU A 32 11.38 -4.65 -0.10
CA LEU A 32 10.61 -5.59 0.71
C LEU A 32 10.91 -5.48 2.21
N PRO A 33 12.18 -5.56 2.65
CA PRO A 33 12.45 -5.40 4.08
C PRO A 33 12.11 -4.00 4.61
N VAL A 34 12.19 -2.97 3.76
CA VAL A 34 11.78 -1.61 4.14
C VAL A 34 10.29 -1.57 4.47
N ALA A 35 9.47 -2.31 3.71
CA ALA A 35 8.04 -2.37 3.95
C ALA A 35 7.67 -3.07 5.26
N THR A 36 8.52 -3.96 5.77
CA THR A 36 8.23 -4.73 6.98
C THR A 36 7.95 -3.83 8.19
N SER A 37 8.68 -2.72 8.34
CA SER A 37 8.49 -1.80 9.47
C SER A 37 7.18 -1.02 9.44
N PHE A 38 6.48 -1.06 8.33
CA PHE A 38 5.16 -0.39 8.20
C PHE A 38 3.99 -1.33 8.50
N SER A 39 4.28 -2.59 8.80
CA SER A 39 3.27 -3.58 9.18
C SER A 39 2.52 -3.13 10.44
N GLY A 40 1.22 -3.41 10.49
CA GLY A 40 0.42 -3.06 11.66
C GLY A 40 0.31 -1.55 11.92
N GLY A 41 0.30 -0.75 10.85
CA GLY A 41 0.22 0.70 10.98
C GLY A 41 1.47 1.26 11.64
N MET A 42 2.64 0.89 11.13
CA MET A 42 3.96 1.26 11.68
C MET A 42 4.17 0.72 13.10
N GLY A 43 3.55 -0.45 13.37
CA GLY A 43 3.66 -1.10 14.66
C GLY A 43 2.83 -0.47 15.77
N VAL A 44 2.13 0.62 15.50
CA VAL A 44 1.38 1.39 16.51
C VAL A 44 -0.07 1.69 16.10
N GLY A 45 -0.55 1.03 15.06
CA GLY A 45 -1.93 1.23 14.60
C GLY A 45 -2.15 2.57 13.90
N CYS A 46 -1.09 3.15 13.34
CA CYS A 46 -1.16 4.45 12.64
C CYS A 46 -1.52 4.27 11.17
N LEU A 47 -0.68 4.70 10.23
CA LEU A 47 -0.96 4.61 8.81
C LEU A 47 -1.19 3.16 8.37
N CYS A 48 -2.28 2.90 7.65
CA CYS A 48 -2.57 1.58 7.10
C CYS A 48 -1.39 1.07 6.26
N GLY A 49 -0.95 -0.17 6.53
CA GLY A 49 0.20 -0.76 5.84
C GLY A 49 0.01 -0.86 4.33
N ALA A 50 -1.20 -1.12 3.87
CA ALA A 50 -1.49 -1.17 2.44
C ALA A 50 -1.30 0.20 1.79
N VAL A 51 -1.72 1.26 2.46
CA VAL A 51 -1.50 2.64 1.97
C VAL A 51 -0.01 2.96 1.97
N ALA A 52 0.70 2.60 3.04
CA ALA A 52 2.16 2.83 3.12
C ALA A 52 2.89 2.12 1.98
N GLY A 53 2.58 0.84 1.74
CA GLY A 53 3.16 0.07 0.64
C GLY A 53 2.86 0.70 -0.71
N ALA A 54 1.61 1.10 -0.91
CA ALA A 54 1.20 1.78 -2.15
C ALA A 54 2.00 3.07 -2.37
N GLN A 55 2.20 3.86 -1.32
CA GLN A 55 2.99 5.09 -1.44
C GLN A 55 4.46 4.82 -1.76
N MET A 56 5.01 3.74 -1.25
CA MET A 56 6.39 3.33 -1.61
C MET A 56 6.48 3.05 -3.11
N ILE A 57 5.47 2.41 -3.68
CA ILE A 57 5.42 2.11 -5.11
C ILE A 57 5.32 3.42 -5.91
N ILE A 58 4.48 4.35 -5.46
CA ILE A 58 4.37 5.67 -6.08
C ILE A 58 5.74 6.38 -6.07
N GLY A 59 6.44 6.33 -4.95
CA GLY A 59 7.77 6.89 -4.84
C GLY A 59 8.78 6.22 -5.77
N ALA A 60 8.73 4.89 -5.88
CA ALA A 60 9.60 4.14 -6.77
C ALA A 60 9.37 4.51 -8.24
N GLN A 61 8.13 4.78 -8.63
CA GLN A 61 7.78 5.08 -10.02
C GLN A 61 7.94 6.56 -10.39
N PHE A 62 7.66 7.46 -9.47
CA PHE A 62 7.56 8.90 -9.77
C PHE A 62 8.49 9.76 -8.94
N GLY A 63 9.24 9.16 -8.01
CA GLY A 63 10.13 9.89 -7.13
C GLY A 63 11.39 10.38 -7.85
N ARG A 64 12.12 11.25 -7.19
CA ARG A 64 13.39 11.76 -7.71
C ARG A 64 14.56 11.06 -7.01
N GLU A 65 15.68 10.92 -7.72
CA GLU A 65 16.86 10.26 -7.19
C GLU A 65 17.89 11.26 -6.64
N ASN A 66 17.72 12.55 -6.95
CA ASN A 66 18.61 13.61 -6.47
C ASN A 66 17.88 14.95 -6.46
N LEU A 67 18.53 15.99 -5.93
CA LEU A 67 17.90 17.31 -5.79
C LEU A 67 17.60 18.00 -7.14
N ALA A 68 18.26 17.59 -8.21
CA ALA A 68 17.96 18.14 -9.53
C ALA A 68 16.65 17.59 -10.10
N GLY A 69 16.17 16.44 -9.58
CA GLY A 69 14.90 15.86 -9.99
C GLY A 69 13.72 16.61 -9.40
N ASN A 70 12.56 16.43 -10.04
CA ASN A 70 11.32 17.10 -9.63
C ASN A 70 10.48 16.17 -8.75
N GLU A 71 10.13 16.61 -7.55
CA GLU A 71 9.30 15.85 -6.62
C GLU A 71 7.79 15.96 -6.87
N ASN A 72 7.37 16.91 -7.72
CA ASN A 72 5.96 17.30 -7.86
C ASN A 72 5.06 16.15 -8.33
N LEU A 73 5.50 15.37 -9.30
CA LEU A 73 4.67 14.29 -9.85
C LEU A 73 4.40 13.22 -8.78
N ALA A 74 5.41 12.82 -8.02
CA ALA A 74 5.23 11.85 -6.94
C ALA A 74 4.27 12.38 -5.88
N ARG A 75 4.39 13.65 -5.53
CA ARG A 75 3.51 14.27 -4.52
C ARG A 75 2.07 14.36 -4.99
N ILE A 76 1.85 14.68 -6.27
CA ILE A 76 0.51 14.71 -6.86
C ILE A 76 -0.12 13.31 -6.82
N LYS A 77 0.63 12.30 -7.26
CA LYS A 77 0.16 10.91 -7.25
C LYS A 77 -0.10 10.41 -5.83
N ALA A 78 0.76 10.75 -4.90
CA ALA A 78 0.59 10.39 -3.49
C ALA A 78 -0.69 10.99 -2.92
N LYS A 79 -0.98 12.25 -3.23
CA LYS A 79 -2.21 12.91 -2.80
C LYS A 79 -3.44 12.24 -3.41
N GLU A 80 -3.40 11.90 -4.69
CA GLU A 80 -4.51 11.21 -5.35
C GLU A 80 -4.78 9.86 -4.68
N LEU A 81 -3.73 9.11 -4.36
CA LEU A 81 -3.86 7.82 -3.70
C LEU A 81 -4.60 7.95 -2.37
N VAL A 82 -4.15 8.86 -1.52
CA VAL A 82 -4.74 9.07 -0.19
C VAL A 82 -6.18 9.58 -0.33
N THR A 83 -6.41 10.53 -1.23
CA THR A 83 -7.75 11.09 -1.44
C THR A 83 -8.75 10.02 -1.85
N LYS A 84 -8.38 9.20 -2.82
CA LYS A 84 -9.25 8.12 -3.30
C LYS A 84 -9.46 7.03 -2.25
N PHE A 85 -8.42 6.69 -1.49
CA PHE A 85 -8.54 5.73 -0.40
C PHE A 85 -9.48 6.25 0.68
N MET A 86 -9.35 7.53 1.06
CA MET A 86 -10.24 8.17 2.04
C MET A 86 -11.68 8.21 1.57
N GLU A 87 -11.92 8.48 0.29
CA GLU A 87 -13.27 8.46 -0.28
C GLU A 87 -13.90 7.06 -0.17
N ALA A 88 -13.11 6.02 -0.38
CA ALA A 88 -13.59 4.64 -0.35
C ALA A 88 -13.76 4.10 1.08
N HIS A 89 -12.87 4.46 1.99
CA HIS A 89 -12.77 3.80 3.31
C HIS A 89 -12.93 4.74 4.51
N GLY A 90 -12.92 6.04 4.31
CA GLY A 90 -13.18 7.03 5.35
C GLY A 90 -12.01 7.40 6.24
N ALA A 91 -10.90 6.67 6.17
CA ALA A 91 -9.72 6.91 7.02
C ALA A 91 -8.50 6.24 6.41
N THR A 92 -7.30 6.63 6.87
CA THR A 92 -6.05 5.96 6.53
C THR A 92 -5.39 5.33 7.76
N CYS A 93 -5.88 5.65 8.95
CA CYS A 93 -5.32 5.16 10.21
C CYS A 93 -5.74 3.70 10.44
N CYS A 94 -4.78 2.80 10.60
CA CYS A 94 -5.02 1.37 10.82
C CYS A 94 -5.99 1.14 11.98
N ARG A 95 -5.78 1.84 13.10
CA ARG A 95 -6.63 1.71 14.29
C ARG A 95 -8.08 2.07 14.01
N VAL A 96 -8.31 3.13 13.23
CA VAL A 96 -9.66 3.56 12.85
C VAL A 96 -10.28 2.57 11.88
N LEU A 97 -9.52 2.14 10.87
CA LEU A 97 -10.00 1.21 9.86
C LEU A 97 -10.36 -0.17 10.44
N THR A 98 -9.69 -0.57 11.52
CA THR A 98 -9.91 -1.88 12.15
C THR A 98 -10.69 -1.80 13.45
N ARG A 99 -11.32 -0.67 13.73
CA ARG A 99 -12.10 -0.47 14.96
C ARG A 99 -13.19 -1.53 15.08
N GLY A 100 -13.28 -2.16 16.25
CA GLY A 100 -14.26 -3.19 16.50
C GLY A 100 -13.88 -4.58 16.00
N LEU A 101 -12.72 -4.73 15.38
CA LEU A 101 -12.24 -6.00 14.86
C LEU A 101 -11.07 -6.50 15.71
N GLU A 102 -11.18 -7.72 16.23
CA GLU A 102 -10.11 -8.32 17.04
C GLU A 102 -8.88 -8.64 16.21
N GLY A 103 -7.70 -8.37 16.78
CA GLY A 103 -6.43 -8.74 16.17
C GLY A 103 -6.36 -10.25 15.93
N GLY A 104 -5.97 -10.66 14.72
CA GLY A 104 -5.86 -12.06 14.35
C GLY A 104 -7.19 -12.74 14.02
N SER A 105 -8.32 -12.04 14.11
CA SER A 105 -9.62 -12.62 13.77
C SER A 105 -9.79 -12.77 12.25
N PRO A 106 -10.59 -13.77 11.81
CA PRO A 106 -10.91 -13.91 10.38
C PRO A 106 -11.60 -12.66 9.81
N GLU A 107 -12.44 -11.99 10.60
CA GLU A 107 -13.14 -10.78 10.19
C GLU A 107 -12.17 -9.64 9.92
N ARG A 108 -11.18 -9.48 10.79
CA ARG A 108 -10.14 -8.47 10.59
C ARG A 108 -9.29 -8.78 9.37
N LYS A 109 -8.94 -10.06 9.17
CA LYS A 109 -8.17 -10.50 8.01
C LYS A 109 -8.91 -10.20 6.72
N ALA A 110 -10.21 -10.50 6.65
CA ALA A 110 -11.04 -10.22 5.49
C ALA A 110 -11.14 -8.72 5.22
N HIS A 111 -11.28 -7.93 6.28
CA HIS A 111 -11.36 -6.47 6.16
C HIS A 111 -10.05 -5.89 5.63
N CYS A 112 -8.93 -6.31 6.19
CA CYS A 112 -7.61 -5.85 5.74
C CYS A 112 -7.29 -6.32 4.30
N THR A 113 -7.79 -7.50 3.91
CA THR A 113 -7.68 -7.98 2.52
C THR A 113 -8.34 -6.98 1.57
N ASN A 114 -9.50 -6.44 1.92
CA ASN A 114 -10.17 -5.41 1.11
C ASN A 114 -9.32 -4.15 0.97
N MET A 115 -8.62 -3.76 2.04
CA MET A 115 -7.71 -2.60 1.99
C MET A 115 -6.55 -2.85 1.02
N VAL A 116 -5.97 -4.04 1.07
CA VAL A 116 -4.88 -4.43 0.18
C VAL A 116 -5.36 -4.45 -1.28
N GLU A 117 -6.51 -5.05 -1.55
CA GLU A 117 -7.08 -5.09 -2.89
C GLU A 117 -7.37 -3.67 -3.43
N SER A 118 -7.93 -2.83 -2.58
CA SER A 118 -8.23 -1.44 -2.92
C SER A 118 -6.96 -0.68 -3.30
N CYS A 119 -5.90 -0.84 -2.50
CA CYS A 119 -4.62 -0.17 -2.76
C CYS A 119 -3.96 -0.69 -4.03
N GLN A 120 -4.05 -1.99 -4.32
CA GLN A 120 -3.53 -2.51 -5.58
C GLN A 120 -4.22 -1.85 -6.78
N LYS A 121 -5.55 -1.75 -6.75
CA LYS A 121 -6.31 -1.12 -7.82
C LYS A 121 -5.93 0.35 -8.00
N LEU A 122 -5.75 1.07 -6.90
CA LEU A 122 -5.34 2.48 -6.96
C LEU A 122 -3.95 2.64 -7.56
N VAL A 123 -3.01 1.76 -7.20
CA VAL A 123 -1.69 1.79 -7.81
C VAL A 123 -1.77 1.48 -9.31
N GLU A 124 -2.56 0.49 -9.69
CA GLU A 124 -2.77 0.16 -11.11
C GLU A 124 -3.30 1.36 -11.88
N GLU A 125 -4.30 2.07 -11.35
CA GLU A 125 -4.82 3.30 -11.94
C GLU A 125 -3.76 4.38 -12.08
N LEU A 126 -3.03 4.64 -11.00
CA LEU A 126 -2.09 5.76 -10.93
C LEU A 126 -0.81 5.52 -11.72
N THR A 127 -0.44 4.26 -11.92
CA THR A 127 0.73 3.87 -12.72
C THR A 127 0.36 3.38 -14.10
N GLN A 128 -0.94 3.17 -14.36
CA GLN A 128 -1.49 2.61 -15.60
C GLN A 128 -1.02 1.17 -15.87
N VAL A 129 -0.53 0.49 -14.85
CA VAL A 129 -0.19 -0.94 -14.96
C VAL A 129 -1.49 -1.74 -15.03
N GLY A 130 -1.54 -2.72 -15.95
CA GLY A 130 -2.74 -3.53 -16.17
C GLY A 130 -3.75 -2.89 -17.12
N VAL A 131 -3.55 -1.64 -17.52
CA VAL A 131 -4.37 -0.96 -18.51
C VAL A 131 -3.66 -1.09 -19.86
N LYS A 132 -4.16 -1.95 -20.70
CA LYS A 132 -3.57 -2.19 -22.03
C LYS A 132 -4.64 -2.27 -23.10
#